data_5fd3431c71dd0eda70a86cef18db6401
#
_entry.id   5fd3431c71dd0eda70a86cef18db6401
#
_cell.length_a   1.000
_cell.length_b   1.000
_cell.length_c   1.000
_cell.angle_alpha   90.00
_cell.angle_beta   90.00
_cell.angle_gamma   90.00
#
_symmetry.space_group_name_H-M   'P 1'
#
loop_
_entity.id
_entity.type
_entity.pdbx_description
1 polymer ?
#
loop_
_entity_poly.entity_id
_entity_poly.type
_entity_poly.pdbx_seq_one_letter_code
_entity_poly.pdbx_strand_id
1 'polypeptide(L)'
;FFITVRGILELLLPNYMAKLLGEAMKDKTETSINGIGDFFKLFNSSEWQPIFITAGIMLVIIIFIIILTILSRYFESKVASGFAMELRREVYKKVESFSLDEMDYFTVSSLITRTTNDIQQLQGYVNFILGFLFLQPIMAIGAIVMAIRINASLSLVLTVSLVSLLIILITIFVIILPYFAKMQKLMDKMNLVTRENLTGLRVVRAHNTQKYQEEKIDKVNLETKKINIFVGRTAGFLWPTLGLVLGLTSLAIMFFGANHINFEARTGLNPEELLLLQQYSSRAIMSLMFITMIFIMIPRANVSANRIMEVLDLEPRIKEESNPVNLEFEKVRGEVVFNDVTFKYMDADEAVIKNISFKAEAGKTTAFIGSTGSGKSTLINLIPRFYDATEGEILIDNIPINKLSFNSLYSLIGYVPQQGILFSGTIRDNIAFGKNSNVETIEKSAEIAQGKEFIESFNDKYDSNISQGGTNVSGGQRQRLSIARAINK
;
A
#
# COMPACT_ATOMS: atom_id res chain seq x y z
N PHE A 1 22.58 2.21 11.66
CA PHE A 1 23.41 2.76 12.71
C PHE A 1 22.61 3.07 13.98
N PHE A 2 21.63 3.99 13.97
CA PHE A 2 20.86 4.36 15.17
C PHE A 2 20.18 3.17 15.83
N ILE A 3 19.58 2.26 15.06
CA ILE A 3 18.91 1.05 15.54
C ILE A 3 19.93 0.11 16.24
N THR A 4 21.10 -0.06 15.66
CA THR A 4 22.15 -0.92 16.23
C THR A 4 22.67 -0.36 17.56
N VAL A 5 22.99 0.93 17.61
CA VAL A 5 23.45 1.60 18.85
C VAL A 5 22.37 1.54 19.92
N ARG A 6 21.11 1.80 19.55
CA ARG A 6 19.97 1.64 20.43
C ARG A 6 19.86 0.23 21.01
N GLY A 7 19.93 -0.81 20.15
CA GLY A 7 19.85 -2.19 20.58
C GLY A 7 20.96 -2.58 21.57
N ILE A 8 22.19 -2.11 21.34
CA ILE A 8 23.30 -2.33 22.28
C ILE A 8 23.03 -1.64 23.63
N LEU A 9 22.56 -0.39 23.63
CA LEU A 9 22.24 0.34 24.86
C LEU A 9 21.08 -0.32 25.62
N GLU A 10 20.05 -0.80 24.92
CA GLU A 10 18.95 -1.54 25.54
C GLU A 10 19.41 -2.85 26.16
N LEU A 11 20.43 -3.53 25.61
CA LEU A 11 21.04 -4.73 26.18
C LEU A 11 21.93 -4.43 27.42
N LEU A 12 22.49 -3.23 27.52
CA LEU A 12 23.31 -2.83 28.66
C LEU A 12 22.46 -2.42 29.87
N LEU A 13 21.26 -1.92 29.66
CA LEU A 13 20.40 -1.39 30.71
C LEU A 13 20.12 -2.38 31.86
N PRO A 14 19.83 -3.69 31.60
CA PRO A 14 19.66 -4.68 32.67
C PRO A 14 20.88 -4.83 33.56
N ASN A 15 22.10 -4.75 33.00
CA ASN A 15 23.33 -4.84 33.80
C ASN A 15 23.45 -3.72 34.84
N TYR A 16 23.12 -2.50 34.46
CA TYR A 16 23.10 -1.38 35.41
C TYR A 16 21.98 -1.53 36.43
N MET A 17 20.83 -2.10 36.03
CA MET A 17 19.73 -2.40 36.96
C MET A 17 20.15 -3.44 38.02
N ALA A 18 20.83 -4.52 37.60
CA ALA A 18 21.35 -5.51 38.53
C ALA A 18 22.39 -4.90 39.47
N LYS A 19 23.33 -4.09 38.95
CA LYS A 19 24.31 -3.40 39.76
C LYS A 19 23.64 -2.49 40.82
N LEU A 20 22.60 -1.79 40.41
CA LEU A 20 21.81 -0.93 41.34
C LEU A 20 21.14 -1.76 42.43
N LEU A 21 20.54 -2.92 42.08
CA LEU A 21 19.95 -3.84 43.04
C LEU A 21 21.01 -4.42 43.99
N GLY A 22 22.18 -4.86 43.47
CA GLY A 22 23.26 -5.39 44.27
C GLY A 22 23.80 -4.35 45.27
N GLU A 23 23.92 -3.09 44.86
CA GLU A 23 24.27 -2.00 45.77
C GLU A 23 23.17 -1.69 46.79
N ALA A 24 21.90 -1.82 46.41
CA ALA A 24 20.76 -1.61 47.30
C ALA A 24 20.60 -2.74 48.33
N MET A 25 21.02 -3.97 47.99
CA MET A 25 20.92 -5.16 48.90
C MET A 25 22.08 -5.28 49.91
N LYS A 26 23.12 -4.46 49.79
CA LYS A 26 24.17 -4.38 50.83
C LYS A 26 23.55 -3.85 52.10
N ASP A 27 23.95 -4.44 53.27
CA ASP A 27 23.50 -3.97 54.60
C ASP A 27 23.73 -2.45 54.74
N LYS A 28 22.63 -1.73 54.73
CA LYS A 28 22.63 -0.25 54.94
C LYS A 28 21.91 0.03 56.23
N THR A 29 22.40 1.01 56.95
CA THR A 29 21.76 1.51 58.16
C THR A 29 20.29 1.90 57.84
N GLU A 30 19.34 1.37 58.65
CA GLU A 30 17.94 1.69 58.50
C GLU A 30 17.69 3.21 58.62
N THR A 31 17.57 3.86 57.49
CA THR A 31 17.18 5.28 57.45
C THR A 31 15.76 5.40 56.99
N SER A 32 14.85 5.74 57.88
CA SER A 32 13.48 6.09 57.50
C SER A 32 13.47 7.45 56.79
N ILE A 33 12.96 7.47 55.57
CA ILE A 33 12.80 8.69 54.77
C ILE A 33 11.43 9.30 55.12
N ASN A 34 11.44 10.36 55.96
CA ASN A 34 10.23 11.05 56.37
C ASN A 34 9.99 12.37 55.62
N GLY A 35 10.86 12.75 54.66
CA GLY A 35 10.70 13.98 53.90
C GLY A 35 11.81 14.23 52.88
N ILE A 36 11.61 15.27 52.04
CA ILE A 36 12.55 15.69 50.99
C ILE A 36 13.93 16.04 51.57
N GLY A 37 13.99 16.59 52.81
CA GLY A 37 15.25 16.90 53.49
C GLY A 37 16.10 15.67 53.80
N ASP A 38 15.47 14.53 54.13
CA ASP A 38 16.18 13.26 54.39
C ASP A 38 16.67 12.64 53.11
N PHE A 39 15.98 12.82 52.00
CA PHE A 39 16.45 12.42 50.67
C PHE A 39 17.79 13.11 50.30
N PHE A 40 17.93 14.42 50.57
CA PHE A 40 19.18 15.14 50.30
C PHE A 40 20.32 14.73 51.25
N LYS A 41 20.01 14.31 52.47
CA LYS A 41 21.01 13.76 53.40
C LYS A 41 21.52 12.38 52.90
N LEU A 42 20.60 11.54 52.42
CA LEU A 42 20.96 10.25 51.81
C LEU A 42 21.81 10.43 50.55
N PHE A 43 21.50 11.43 49.73
CA PHE A 43 22.26 11.73 48.51
C PHE A 43 23.74 12.05 48.78
N ASN A 44 24.03 12.69 49.92
CA ASN A 44 25.39 13.04 50.33
C ASN A 44 26.08 11.97 51.18
N SER A 45 25.40 10.88 51.57
CA SER A 45 26.01 9.79 52.32
C SER A 45 26.84 8.87 51.42
N SER A 46 28.02 8.46 51.87
CA SER A 46 28.92 7.56 51.14
C SER A 46 28.30 6.20 50.86
N GLU A 47 27.35 5.76 51.68
CA GLU A 47 26.64 4.48 51.53
C GLU A 47 25.63 4.45 50.36
N TRP A 48 24.97 5.59 50.09
CA TRP A 48 23.94 5.71 49.07
C TRP A 48 24.47 6.28 47.73
N GLN A 49 25.66 6.92 47.76
CA GLN A 49 26.25 7.55 46.59
C GLN A 49 26.37 6.61 45.38
N PRO A 50 26.81 5.29 45.51
CA PRO A 50 26.88 4.38 44.35
C PRO A 50 25.52 4.12 43.71
N ILE A 51 24.43 4.07 44.50
CA ILE A 51 23.07 3.90 43.99
C ILE A 51 22.65 5.09 43.13
N PHE A 52 22.85 6.32 43.65
CA PHE A 52 22.50 7.55 42.93
C PHE A 52 23.31 7.72 41.64
N ILE A 53 24.61 7.38 41.68
CA ILE A 53 25.47 7.41 40.47
C ILE A 53 24.95 6.41 39.45
N THR A 54 24.65 5.16 39.84
CA THR A 54 24.17 4.13 38.93
C THR A 54 22.80 4.49 38.36
N ALA A 55 21.89 5.00 39.19
CA ALA A 55 20.58 5.51 38.75
C ALA A 55 20.73 6.68 37.77
N GLY A 56 21.66 7.61 38.05
CA GLY A 56 21.98 8.71 37.12
C GLY A 56 22.49 8.25 35.77
N ILE A 57 23.40 7.24 35.74
CA ILE A 57 23.89 6.64 34.50
C ILE A 57 22.73 5.97 33.74
N MET A 58 21.87 5.22 34.44
CA MET A 58 20.69 4.59 33.82
C MET A 58 19.77 5.65 33.21
N LEU A 59 19.51 6.75 33.88
CA LEU A 59 18.69 7.86 33.39
C LEU A 59 19.29 8.46 32.11
N VAL A 60 20.60 8.70 32.07
CA VAL A 60 21.29 9.18 30.88
C VAL A 60 21.17 8.19 29.73
N ILE A 61 21.37 6.89 29.98
CA ILE A 61 21.22 5.82 28.98
C ILE A 61 19.78 5.81 28.43
N ILE A 62 18.76 5.90 29.30
CA ILE A 62 17.35 5.92 28.90
C ILE A 62 17.05 7.14 28.03
N ILE A 63 17.51 8.33 28.41
CA ILE A 63 17.34 9.55 27.60
C ILE A 63 17.97 9.35 26.22
N PHE A 64 19.17 8.77 26.19
CA PHE A 64 19.86 8.52 24.92
C PHE A 64 19.13 7.49 24.05
N ILE A 65 18.58 6.42 24.66
CA ILE A 65 17.71 5.44 23.97
C ILE A 65 16.47 6.12 23.39
N ILE A 66 15.83 7.05 24.13
CA ILE A 66 14.66 7.80 23.64
C ILE A 66 15.05 8.63 22.44
N ILE A 67 16.14 9.38 22.50
CA ILE A 67 16.63 10.21 21.39
C ILE A 67 16.91 9.34 20.16
N LEU A 68 17.64 8.23 20.32
CA LEU A 68 17.93 7.30 19.25
C LEU A 68 16.65 6.66 18.65
N THR A 69 15.66 6.40 19.51
CA THR A 69 14.36 5.88 19.05
C THR A 69 13.63 6.88 18.17
N ILE A 70 13.58 8.14 18.58
CA ILE A 70 12.94 9.22 17.80
C ILE A 70 13.65 9.39 16.47
N LEU A 71 14.99 9.44 16.47
CA LEU A 71 15.78 9.55 15.26
C LEU A 71 15.57 8.35 14.32
N SER A 72 15.60 7.13 14.87
CA SER A 72 15.36 5.91 14.08
C SER A 72 13.98 5.94 13.42
N ARG A 73 12.92 6.25 14.18
CA ARG A 73 11.56 6.34 13.68
C ARG A 73 11.38 7.43 12.63
N TYR A 74 12.05 8.57 12.79
CA TYR A 74 12.05 9.63 11.80
C TYR A 74 12.64 9.15 10.46
N PHE A 75 13.83 8.51 10.49
CA PHE A 75 14.46 8.01 9.27
C PHE A 75 13.72 6.83 8.65
N GLU A 76 13.21 5.89 9.46
CA GLU A 76 12.36 4.78 9.00
C GLU A 76 11.14 5.30 8.24
N SER A 77 10.42 6.24 8.82
CA SER A 77 9.24 6.87 8.20
C SER A 77 9.60 7.64 6.93
N LYS A 78 10.71 8.39 6.95
CA LYS A 78 11.19 9.15 5.79
C LYS A 78 11.54 8.23 4.61
N VAL A 79 12.24 7.12 4.88
CA VAL A 79 12.60 6.13 3.85
C VAL A 79 11.35 5.43 3.31
N ALA A 80 10.45 4.95 4.19
CA ALA A 80 9.24 4.27 3.78
C ALA A 80 8.30 5.17 2.97
N SER A 81 8.16 6.44 3.39
CA SER A 81 7.33 7.42 2.67
C SER A 81 7.97 7.86 1.35
N GLY A 82 9.30 8.03 1.31
CA GLY A 82 10.05 8.33 0.09
C GLY A 82 9.92 7.20 -0.93
N PHE A 83 10.06 5.94 -0.49
CA PHE A 83 9.84 4.76 -1.32
C PHE A 83 8.41 4.73 -1.90
N ALA A 84 7.39 4.96 -1.07
CA ALA A 84 6.01 4.96 -1.53
C ALA A 84 5.71 6.12 -2.51
N MET A 85 6.31 7.28 -2.28
CA MET A 85 6.20 8.43 -3.18
C MET A 85 6.77 8.12 -4.56
N GLU A 86 7.99 7.57 -4.61
CA GLU A 86 8.65 7.24 -5.87
C GLU A 86 7.93 6.12 -6.61
N LEU A 87 7.53 5.06 -5.89
CA LEU A 87 6.78 3.95 -6.47
C LEU A 87 5.44 4.45 -7.06
N ARG A 88 4.74 5.34 -6.35
CA ARG A 88 3.49 5.93 -6.87
C ARG A 88 3.73 6.76 -8.11
N ARG A 89 4.81 7.54 -8.15
CA ARG A 89 5.20 8.32 -9.32
C ARG A 89 5.47 7.43 -10.53
N GLU A 90 6.25 6.36 -10.36
CA GLU A 90 6.59 5.46 -11.46
C GLU A 90 5.37 4.67 -11.95
N VAL A 91 4.53 4.16 -11.04
CA VAL A 91 3.27 3.50 -11.43
C VAL A 91 2.35 4.47 -12.19
N TYR A 92 2.23 5.71 -11.72
CA TYR A 92 1.39 6.72 -12.37
C TYR A 92 1.90 7.05 -13.77
N LYS A 93 3.21 7.31 -13.93
CA LYS A 93 3.83 7.54 -15.24
C LYS A 93 3.61 6.36 -16.19
N LYS A 94 3.72 5.13 -15.66
CA LYS A 94 3.52 3.92 -16.45
C LYS A 94 2.07 3.80 -16.94
N VAL A 95 1.10 4.03 -16.05
CA VAL A 95 -0.33 4.03 -16.39
C VAL A 95 -0.65 5.11 -17.44
N GLU A 96 -0.07 6.31 -17.33
CA GLU A 96 -0.24 7.37 -18.34
C GLU A 96 0.35 7.00 -19.72
N SER A 97 1.29 6.05 -19.76
CA SER A 97 1.85 5.54 -21.01
C SER A 97 1.05 4.40 -21.64
N PHE A 98 0.01 3.90 -20.99
CA PHE A 98 -0.81 2.80 -21.49
C PHE A 98 -1.71 3.22 -22.64
N SER A 99 -1.94 2.30 -23.57
CA SER A 99 -3.01 2.42 -24.55
C SER A 99 -4.36 1.96 -23.95
N LEU A 100 -5.43 2.05 -24.72
CA LEU A 100 -6.73 1.58 -24.24
C LEU A 100 -6.75 0.06 -24.01
N ASP A 101 -5.96 -0.71 -24.76
CA ASP A 101 -5.85 -2.17 -24.56
C ASP A 101 -5.37 -2.54 -23.16
N GLU A 102 -4.32 -1.87 -22.65
CA GLU A 102 -3.82 -2.10 -21.30
C GLU A 102 -4.79 -1.59 -20.23
N MET A 103 -5.48 -0.48 -20.49
CA MET A 103 -6.51 0.06 -19.59
C MET A 103 -7.70 -0.90 -19.45
N ASP A 104 -8.11 -1.56 -20.52
CA ASP A 104 -9.17 -2.56 -20.52
C ASP A 104 -8.72 -3.84 -19.80
N TYR A 105 -7.47 -4.28 -20.02
CA TYR A 105 -6.87 -5.44 -19.34
C TYR A 105 -6.86 -5.28 -17.82
N PHE A 106 -6.36 -4.16 -17.32
CA PHE A 106 -6.27 -3.95 -15.87
C PHE A 106 -7.56 -3.52 -15.20
N THR A 107 -8.47 -2.90 -15.89
CA THR A 107 -9.63 -2.15 -15.39
C THR A 107 -9.24 -0.93 -14.51
N VAL A 108 -10.00 0.14 -14.59
CA VAL A 108 -9.74 1.39 -13.82
C VAL A 108 -9.75 1.14 -12.31
N SER A 109 -10.69 0.31 -11.81
CA SER A 109 -10.78 0.00 -10.37
C SER A 109 -9.57 -0.75 -9.84
N SER A 110 -8.99 -1.65 -10.65
CA SER A 110 -7.77 -2.37 -10.32
C SER A 110 -6.56 -1.43 -10.27
N LEU A 111 -6.42 -0.54 -11.25
CA LEU A 111 -5.32 0.45 -11.29
C LEU A 111 -5.39 1.43 -10.10
N ILE A 112 -6.59 1.88 -9.71
CA ILE A 112 -6.78 2.69 -8.50
C ILE A 112 -6.29 1.93 -7.27
N THR A 113 -6.66 0.66 -7.10
CA THR A 113 -6.25 -0.15 -5.95
C THR A 113 -4.74 -0.35 -5.92
N ARG A 114 -4.10 -0.58 -7.08
CA ARG A 114 -2.65 -0.76 -7.22
C ARG A 114 -1.88 0.52 -6.90
N THR A 115 -2.40 1.68 -7.32
CA THR A 115 -1.78 2.99 -7.07
C THR A 115 -1.96 3.51 -5.62
N THR A 116 -2.99 3.02 -4.92
CA THR A 116 -3.32 3.48 -3.56
C THR A 116 -3.04 2.41 -2.52
N ASN A 117 -3.90 1.41 -2.40
CA ASN A 117 -3.86 0.43 -1.31
C ASN A 117 -2.64 -0.48 -1.37
N ASP A 118 -2.26 -0.98 -2.55
CA ASP A 118 -1.11 -1.88 -2.68
C ASP A 118 0.20 -1.16 -2.34
N ILE A 119 0.37 0.08 -2.79
CA ILE A 119 1.54 0.90 -2.41
C ILE A 119 1.54 1.21 -0.91
N GLN A 120 0.37 1.50 -0.32
CA GLN A 120 0.28 1.74 1.13
C GLN A 120 0.63 0.50 1.95
N GLN A 121 0.23 -0.69 1.50
CA GLN A 121 0.62 -1.96 2.13
C GLN A 121 2.14 -2.16 2.07
N LEU A 122 2.77 -1.91 0.92
CA LEU A 122 4.22 -1.99 0.78
C LEU A 122 4.95 -0.95 1.64
N GLN A 123 4.44 0.28 1.72
CA GLN A 123 4.98 1.31 2.62
C GLN A 123 4.95 0.85 4.08
N GLY A 124 3.81 0.28 4.53
CA GLY A 124 3.67 -0.28 5.87
C GLY A 124 4.65 -1.41 6.14
N TYR A 125 4.84 -2.29 5.16
CA TYR A 125 5.78 -3.41 5.24
C TYR A 125 7.24 -2.93 5.31
N VAL A 126 7.64 -1.98 4.47
CA VAL A 126 8.99 -1.38 4.50
C VAL A 126 9.25 -0.71 5.85
N ASN A 127 8.28 0.07 6.36
CA ASN A 127 8.40 0.70 7.67
C ASN A 127 8.56 -0.33 8.80
N PHE A 128 7.78 -1.41 8.76
CA PHE A 128 7.87 -2.49 9.74
C PHE A 128 9.22 -3.22 9.66
N ILE A 129 9.68 -3.59 8.46
CA ILE A 129 10.98 -4.24 8.27
C ILE A 129 12.11 -3.35 8.80
N LEU A 130 12.17 -2.11 8.41
CA LEU A 130 13.22 -1.18 8.85
C LEU A 130 13.27 -1.08 10.36
N GLY A 131 12.11 -1.06 11.03
CA GLY A 131 12.04 -0.95 12.49
C GLY A 131 12.40 -2.23 13.25
N PHE A 132 12.11 -3.41 12.68
CA PHE A 132 12.21 -4.68 13.42
C PHE A 132 13.27 -5.64 12.89
N LEU A 133 13.57 -5.64 11.58
CA LEU A 133 14.50 -6.58 10.96
C LEU A 133 15.92 -6.51 11.55
N PHE A 134 16.38 -5.32 11.89
CA PHE A 134 17.73 -5.13 12.47
C PHE A 134 17.71 -5.20 13.98
N LEU A 135 16.69 -4.62 14.63
CA LEU A 135 16.63 -4.54 16.09
C LEU A 135 16.41 -5.93 16.73
N GLN A 136 15.45 -6.70 16.21
CA GLN A 136 15.08 -7.96 16.88
C GLN A 136 16.15 -9.04 16.83
N PRO A 137 16.89 -9.29 15.73
CA PRO A 137 18.04 -10.21 15.76
C PRO A 137 19.15 -9.74 16.71
N ILE A 138 19.44 -8.43 16.76
CA ILE A 138 20.44 -7.88 17.71
C ILE A 138 19.99 -8.16 19.14
N MET A 139 18.73 -7.92 19.45
CA MET A 139 18.17 -8.16 20.79
C MET A 139 18.16 -9.66 21.13
N ALA A 140 17.77 -10.54 20.20
CA ALA A 140 17.75 -11.98 20.41
C ALA A 140 19.16 -12.53 20.66
N ILE A 141 20.08 -12.28 19.73
CA ILE A 141 21.46 -12.79 19.81
C ILE A 141 22.17 -12.16 21.01
N GLY A 142 22.04 -10.84 21.19
CA GLY A 142 22.67 -10.15 22.32
C GLY A 142 22.16 -10.65 23.66
N ALA A 143 20.85 -10.87 23.82
CA ALA A 143 20.28 -11.41 25.05
C ALA A 143 20.75 -12.85 25.33
N ILE A 144 20.84 -13.72 24.31
CA ILE A 144 21.36 -15.09 24.46
C ILE A 144 22.85 -15.06 24.89
N VAL A 145 23.67 -14.24 24.22
CA VAL A 145 25.10 -14.11 24.56
C VAL A 145 25.27 -13.60 25.97
N MET A 146 24.48 -12.59 26.38
CA MET A 146 24.53 -12.08 27.77
C MET A 146 24.07 -13.12 28.79
N ALA A 147 23.02 -13.89 28.50
CA ALA A 147 22.54 -14.97 29.35
C ALA A 147 23.63 -16.06 29.55
N ILE A 148 24.30 -16.49 28.46
CA ILE A 148 25.38 -17.49 28.51
C ILE A 148 26.59 -16.98 29.36
N ARG A 149 26.90 -15.68 29.24
CA ARG A 149 27.99 -15.07 30.03
C ARG A 149 27.73 -15.05 31.54
N ILE A 150 26.44 -14.94 31.95
CA ILE A 150 26.05 -14.97 33.35
C ILE A 150 26.18 -16.40 33.87
N ASN A 151 25.51 -17.36 33.25
CA ASN A 151 25.57 -18.76 33.61
C ASN A 151 25.19 -19.66 32.44
N ALA A 152 26.17 -20.42 31.91
CA ALA A 152 25.95 -21.30 30.76
C ALA A 152 24.96 -22.45 31.07
N SER A 153 24.99 -23.00 32.27
CA SER A 153 24.07 -24.11 32.66
C SER A 153 22.62 -23.64 32.73
N LEU A 154 22.35 -22.49 33.32
CA LEU A 154 21.01 -21.95 33.41
C LEU A 154 20.52 -21.41 32.04
N SER A 155 21.44 -21.03 31.15
CA SER A 155 21.07 -20.65 29.78
C SER A 155 20.51 -21.79 28.92
N LEU A 156 20.72 -23.07 29.37
CA LEU A 156 20.02 -24.20 28.78
C LEU A 156 18.49 -24.07 28.91
N VAL A 157 18.01 -23.54 30.03
CA VAL A 157 16.56 -23.27 30.22
C VAL A 157 16.04 -22.32 29.15
N LEU A 158 16.79 -21.24 28.87
CA LEU A 158 16.46 -20.31 27.80
C LEU A 158 16.46 -21.00 26.43
N THR A 159 17.48 -21.82 26.14
CA THR A 159 17.59 -22.54 24.87
C THR A 159 16.39 -23.48 24.66
N VAL A 160 16.02 -24.26 25.67
CA VAL A 160 14.87 -25.15 25.64
C VAL A 160 13.57 -24.34 25.43
N SER A 161 13.43 -23.20 26.12
CA SER A 161 12.28 -22.30 25.97
C SER A 161 12.17 -21.73 24.57
N LEU A 162 13.27 -21.28 23.98
CA LEU A 162 13.29 -20.75 22.61
C LEU A 162 12.96 -21.83 21.57
N VAL A 163 13.51 -23.04 21.71
CA VAL A 163 13.23 -24.15 20.82
C VAL A 163 11.76 -24.58 20.94
N SER A 164 11.24 -24.69 22.17
CA SER A 164 9.83 -25.03 22.38
C SER A 164 8.88 -23.98 21.81
N LEU A 165 9.18 -22.70 21.99
CA LEU A 165 8.42 -21.60 21.40
C LEU A 165 8.46 -21.66 19.87
N LEU A 166 9.63 -21.91 19.28
CA LEU A 166 9.78 -22.03 17.83
C LEU A 166 8.93 -23.18 17.27
N ILE A 167 8.95 -24.34 17.91
CA ILE A 167 8.13 -25.51 17.51
C ILE A 167 6.64 -25.14 17.56
N ILE A 168 6.21 -24.49 18.63
CA ILE A 168 4.81 -24.07 18.79
C ILE A 168 4.41 -23.06 17.70
N LEU A 169 5.25 -22.07 17.44
CA LEU A 169 5.01 -21.06 16.41
C LEU A 169 4.90 -21.69 15.02
N ILE A 170 5.83 -22.59 14.67
CA ILE A 170 5.79 -23.33 13.40
C ILE A 170 4.53 -24.17 13.30
N THR A 171 4.15 -24.88 14.37
CA THR A 171 2.95 -25.72 14.41
C THR A 171 1.68 -24.88 14.17
N ILE A 172 1.52 -23.76 14.87
CA ILE A 172 0.39 -22.84 14.68
C ILE A 172 0.36 -22.31 13.25
N PHE A 173 1.52 -21.92 12.70
CA PHE A 173 1.62 -21.39 11.34
C PHE A 173 1.23 -22.43 10.29
N VAL A 174 1.73 -23.67 10.40
CA VAL A 174 1.40 -24.78 9.48
C VAL A 174 -0.10 -25.09 9.52
N ILE A 175 -0.73 -25.05 10.71
CA ILE A 175 -2.16 -25.28 10.86
C ILE A 175 -2.98 -24.17 10.20
N ILE A 176 -2.58 -22.90 10.36
CA ILE A 176 -3.35 -21.74 9.87
C ILE A 176 -3.17 -21.50 8.37
N LEU A 177 -1.98 -21.77 7.82
CA LEU A 177 -1.62 -21.44 6.44
C LEU A 177 -2.65 -21.90 5.39
N PRO A 178 -3.15 -23.15 5.37
CA PRO A 178 -4.13 -23.60 4.39
C PRO A 178 -5.49 -22.90 4.52
N TYR A 179 -5.81 -22.37 5.68
CA TYR A 179 -7.08 -21.67 5.91
C TYR A 179 -7.06 -20.24 5.36
N PHE A 180 -5.91 -19.61 5.19
CA PHE A 180 -5.83 -18.31 4.52
C PHE A 180 -6.32 -18.38 3.07
N ALA A 181 -5.93 -19.42 2.33
CA ALA A 181 -6.40 -19.62 0.96
C ALA A 181 -7.93 -19.89 0.91
N LYS A 182 -8.47 -20.66 1.88
CA LYS A 182 -9.91 -20.88 1.98
C LYS A 182 -10.66 -19.60 2.34
N MET A 183 -10.13 -18.82 3.26
CA MET A 183 -10.71 -17.53 3.66
C MET A 183 -10.78 -16.57 2.47
N GLN A 184 -9.71 -16.49 1.65
CA GLN A 184 -9.71 -15.67 0.45
C GLN A 184 -10.81 -16.09 -0.52
N LYS A 185 -10.94 -17.38 -0.84
CA LYS A 185 -12.00 -17.90 -1.73
C LYS A 185 -13.40 -17.57 -1.22
N LEU A 186 -13.62 -17.63 0.10
CA LEU A 186 -14.92 -17.26 0.69
C LEU A 186 -15.18 -15.76 0.64
N MET A 187 -14.15 -14.93 0.82
CA MET A 187 -14.29 -13.49 0.65
C MET A 187 -14.63 -13.11 -0.80
N ASP A 188 -13.99 -13.76 -1.79
CA ASP A 188 -14.30 -13.56 -3.19
C ASP A 188 -15.75 -13.97 -3.50
N LYS A 189 -16.21 -15.11 -2.96
CA LYS A 189 -17.59 -15.57 -3.08
C LYS A 189 -18.59 -14.60 -2.42
N MET A 190 -18.24 -14.09 -1.23
CA MET A 190 -19.04 -13.07 -0.53
C MET A 190 -19.17 -11.80 -1.37
N ASN A 191 -18.05 -11.30 -1.90
CA ASN A 191 -18.02 -10.12 -2.76
C ASN A 191 -18.86 -10.33 -4.03
N LEU A 192 -18.78 -11.52 -4.66
CA LEU A 192 -19.58 -11.86 -5.83
C LEU A 192 -21.08 -11.80 -5.51
N VAL A 193 -21.54 -12.52 -4.46
CA VAL A 193 -22.96 -12.55 -4.09
C VAL A 193 -23.46 -11.16 -3.70
N THR A 194 -22.67 -10.39 -2.98
CA THR A 194 -23.00 -9.01 -2.60
C THR A 194 -23.12 -8.11 -3.82
N ARG A 195 -22.17 -8.21 -4.75
CA ARG A 195 -22.18 -7.42 -6.00
C ARG A 195 -23.39 -7.76 -6.87
N GLU A 196 -23.67 -9.06 -7.07
CA GLU A 196 -24.87 -9.52 -7.81
C GLU A 196 -26.14 -8.95 -7.19
N ASN A 197 -26.29 -9.01 -5.87
CA ASN A 197 -27.48 -8.51 -5.17
C ASN A 197 -27.61 -6.98 -5.32
N LEU A 198 -26.53 -6.22 -5.12
CA LEU A 198 -26.55 -4.75 -5.24
C LEU A 198 -26.83 -4.31 -6.66
N THR A 199 -26.20 -4.94 -7.66
CA THR A 199 -26.43 -4.62 -9.08
C THR A 199 -27.84 -5.00 -9.50
N GLY A 200 -28.34 -6.16 -9.04
CA GLY A 200 -29.66 -6.70 -9.35
C GLY A 200 -30.79 -6.23 -8.42
N LEU A 201 -30.58 -5.26 -7.53
CA LEU A 201 -31.52 -4.89 -6.47
C LEU A 201 -32.95 -4.58 -6.99
N ARG A 202 -33.03 -3.94 -8.17
CA ARG A 202 -34.34 -3.66 -8.80
C ARG A 202 -35.06 -4.96 -9.19
N VAL A 203 -34.34 -5.94 -9.72
CA VAL A 203 -34.88 -7.25 -10.11
C VAL A 203 -35.30 -8.04 -8.86
N VAL A 204 -34.47 -8.07 -7.83
CA VAL A 204 -34.75 -8.71 -6.55
C VAL A 204 -36.05 -8.18 -5.94
N ARG A 205 -36.23 -6.85 -5.96
CA ARG A 205 -37.45 -6.20 -5.45
C ARG A 205 -38.68 -6.48 -6.34
N ALA A 206 -38.50 -6.38 -7.66
CA ALA A 206 -39.61 -6.60 -8.61
C ALA A 206 -40.15 -8.05 -8.55
N HIS A 207 -39.26 -9.02 -8.26
CA HIS A 207 -39.63 -10.45 -8.15
C HIS A 207 -39.89 -10.92 -6.71
N ASN A 208 -39.83 -10.02 -5.71
CA ASN A 208 -40.02 -10.33 -4.28
C ASN A 208 -39.14 -11.49 -3.78
N THR A 209 -37.86 -11.52 -4.22
CA THR A 209 -36.91 -12.61 -3.92
C THR A 209 -35.86 -12.26 -2.86
N GLN A 210 -36.15 -11.26 -2.00
CA GLN A 210 -35.24 -10.81 -0.94
C GLN A 210 -34.81 -11.96 -0.04
N LYS A 211 -35.77 -12.78 0.43
CA LYS A 211 -35.52 -13.93 1.32
C LYS A 211 -34.56 -14.94 0.68
N TYR A 212 -34.70 -15.20 -0.60
CA TYR A 212 -33.79 -16.10 -1.35
C TYR A 212 -32.37 -15.54 -1.36
N GLN A 213 -32.22 -14.22 -1.58
CA GLN A 213 -30.88 -13.58 -1.57
C GLN A 213 -30.28 -13.57 -0.15
N GLU A 214 -31.06 -13.33 0.88
CA GLU A 214 -30.63 -13.44 2.28
C GLU A 214 -30.11 -14.84 2.60
N GLU A 215 -30.86 -15.90 2.24
CA GLU A 215 -30.41 -17.27 2.41
C GLU A 215 -29.12 -17.60 1.66
N LYS A 216 -28.95 -17.05 0.45
CA LYS A 216 -27.73 -17.19 -0.36
C LYS A 216 -26.52 -16.55 0.32
N ILE A 217 -26.67 -15.34 0.84
CA ILE A 217 -25.62 -14.63 1.60
C ILE A 217 -25.32 -15.35 2.91
N ASP A 218 -26.36 -15.78 3.65
CA ASP A 218 -26.20 -16.44 4.94
C ASP A 218 -25.41 -17.75 4.85
N LYS A 219 -25.57 -18.53 3.80
CA LYS A 219 -24.77 -19.74 3.57
C LYS A 219 -23.28 -19.41 3.50
N VAL A 220 -22.89 -18.42 2.69
CA VAL A 220 -21.49 -17.99 2.54
C VAL A 220 -20.97 -17.38 3.84
N ASN A 221 -21.80 -16.59 4.53
CA ASN A 221 -21.47 -15.96 5.80
C ASN A 221 -21.24 -16.99 6.92
N LEU A 222 -22.05 -18.03 6.99
CA LEU A 222 -21.86 -19.12 7.96
C LEU A 222 -20.56 -19.90 7.71
N GLU A 223 -20.22 -20.19 6.45
CA GLU A 223 -18.95 -20.82 6.12
C GLU A 223 -17.77 -19.92 6.49
N THR A 224 -17.85 -18.64 6.17
CA THR A 224 -16.84 -17.61 6.50
C THR A 224 -16.68 -17.49 8.02
N LYS A 225 -17.79 -17.44 8.77
CA LYS A 225 -17.82 -17.43 10.24
C LYS A 225 -17.07 -18.64 10.82
N LYS A 226 -17.34 -19.86 10.33
CA LYS A 226 -16.69 -21.10 10.83
C LYS A 226 -15.17 -21.04 10.66
N ILE A 227 -14.71 -20.63 9.48
CA ILE A 227 -13.26 -20.52 9.19
C ILE A 227 -12.63 -19.42 10.02
N ASN A 228 -13.25 -18.23 10.10
CA ASN A 228 -12.74 -17.12 10.89
C ASN A 228 -12.66 -17.48 12.39
N ILE A 229 -13.64 -18.18 12.93
CA ILE A 229 -13.59 -18.65 14.33
C ILE A 229 -12.44 -19.64 14.52
N PHE A 230 -12.24 -20.58 13.59
CA PHE A 230 -11.14 -21.54 13.69
C PHE A 230 -9.78 -20.83 13.65
N VAL A 231 -9.55 -19.98 12.65
CA VAL A 231 -8.31 -19.20 12.49
C VAL A 231 -8.11 -18.28 13.70
N GLY A 232 -9.16 -17.57 14.12
CA GLY A 232 -9.11 -16.66 15.27
C GLY A 232 -8.79 -17.38 16.59
N ARG A 233 -9.39 -18.56 16.83
CA ARG A 233 -9.07 -19.38 18.01
C ARG A 233 -7.63 -19.89 17.96
N THR A 234 -7.20 -20.43 16.83
CA THR A 234 -5.83 -20.96 16.68
C THR A 234 -4.79 -19.83 16.81
N ALA A 235 -5.01 -18.69 16.18
CA ALA A 235 -4.14 -17.51 16.34
C ALA A 235 -4.23 -16.93 17.77
N GLY A 236 -5.40 -16.98 18.40
CA GLY A 236 -5.63 -16.51 19.76
C GLY A 236 -4.78 -17.25 20.83
N PHE A 237 -4.35 -18.49 20.54
CA PHE A 237 -3.45 -19.23 21.43
C PHE A 237 -2.01 -18.63 21.47
N LEU A 238 -1.62 -17.79 20.52
CA LEU A 238 -0.26 -17.24 20.47
C LEU A 238 0.10 -16.47 21.75
N TRP A 239 -0.77 -15.55 22.19
CA TRP A 239 -0.48 -14.72 23.37
C TRP A 239 -0.48 -15.50 24.69
N PRO A 240 -1.48 -16.36 25.00
CA PRO A 240 -1.43 -17.21 26.18
C PRO A 240 -0.23 -18.16 26.19
N THR A 241 0.12 -18.73 25.04
CA THR A 241 1.29 -19.61 24.93
C THR A 241 2.58 -18.86 25.20
N LEU A 242 2.75 -17.66 24.66
CA LEU A 242 3.87 -16.80 24.95
C LEU A 242 3.96 -16.51 26.46
N GLY A 243 2.83 -16.12 27.08
CA GLY A 243 2.76 -15.89 28.53
C GLY A 243 3.14 -17.14 29.35
N LEU A 244 2.69 -18.31 28.90
CA LEU A 244 3.02 -19.60 29.53
C LEU A 244 4.52 -19.92 29.41
N VAL A 245 5.10 -19.78 28.20
CA VAL A 245 6.54 -20.00 27.97
C VAL A 245 7.37 -19.03 28.81
N LEU A 246 7.01 -17.74 28.81
CA LEU A 246 7.69 -16.73 29.65
C LEU A 246 7.59 -17.08 31.14
N GLY A 247 6.40 -17.44 31.63
CA GLY A 247 6.15 -17.81 33.02
C GLY A 247 6.93 -19.07 33.43
N LEU A 248 6.87 -20.13 32.61
CA LEU A 248 7.62 -21.36 32.86
C LEU A 248 9.14 -21.15 32.82
N THR A 249 9.61 -20.34 31.86
CA THR A 249 11.04 -19.95 31.79
C THR A 249 11.47 -19.22 33.06
N SER A 250 10.66 -18.25 33.51
CA SER A 250 10.91 -17.51 34.74
C SER A 250 10.93 -18.41 35.95
N LEU A 251 9.94 -19.28 36.11
CA LEU A 251 9.88 -20.26 37.20
C LEU A 251 11.06 -21.23 37.18
N ALA A 252 11.45 -21.73 36.01
CA ALA A 252 12.59 -22.64 35.88
C ALA A 252 13.91 -21.94 36.24
N ILE A 253 14.14 -20.73 35.76
CA ILE A 253 15.34 -19.93 36.11
C ILE A 253 15.38 -19.69 37.61
N MET A 254 14.26 -19.30 38.24
CA MET A 254 14.22 -19.09 39.67
C MET A 254 14.43 -20.38 40.46
N PHE A 255 13.77 -21.48 40.08
CA PHE A 255 13.87 -22.77 40.76
C PHE A 255 15.29 -23.38 40.69
N PHE A 256 15.83 -23.49 39.46
CA PHE A 256 17.17 -24.03 39.29
C PHE A 256 18.25 -23.05 39.78
N GLY A 257 18.02 -21.73 39.60
CA GLY A 257 18.92 -20.70 40.05
C GLY A 257 19.03 -20.60 41.58
N ALA A 258 17.89 -20.74 42.29
CA ALA A 258 17.92 -20.77 43.77
C ALA A 258 18.79 -21.89 44.34
N ASN A 259 18.82 -23.05 43.66
CA ASN A 259 19.71 -24.16 44.06
C ASN A 259 21.20 -23.88 43.81
N HIS A 260 21.53 -22.92 42.96
CA HIS A 260 22.90 -22.48 42.67
C HIS A 260 23.35 -21.30 43.54
N ILE A 261 22.43 -20.69 44.30
CA ILE A 261 22.80 -19.63 45.25
C ILE A 261 23.39 -20.26 46.52
N ASN A 262 24.67 -20.13 46.68
CA ASN A 262 25.37 -20.61 47.88
C ASN A 262 25.77 -19.40 48.72
N PHE A 263 24.97 -19.07 49.73
CA PHE A 263 25.18 -17.89 50.58
C PHE A 263 26.49 -17.96 51.39
N GLU A 264 27.03 -19.17 51.65
CA GLU A 264 28.22 -19.33 52.47
C GLU A 264 29.54 -19.40 51.68
N ALA A 265 29.52 -19.85 50.41
CA ALA A 265 30.75 -20.19 49.69
C ALA A 265 31.26 -19.14 48.70
N ARG A 266 30.59 -18.02 48.45
CA ARG A 266 30.89 -16.99 47.40
C ARG A 266 31.19 -17.53 45.99
N THR A 267 30.83 -18.78 45.71
CA THR A 267 31.06 -19.47 44.42
C THR A 267 29.80 -19.67 43.62
N GLY A 268 28.63 -19.21 44.10
CA GLY A 268 27.34 -19.32 43.46
C GLY A 268 26.91 -18.03 42.76
N LEU A 269 25.72 -18.09 42.13
CA LEU A 269 25.05 -16.97 41.52
C LEU A 269 24.55 -15.98 42.57
N ASN A 270 24.69 -14.69 42.28
CA ASN A 270 24.08 -13.66 43.09
C ASN A 270 22.57 -13.48 42.72
N PRO A 271 21.71 -13.05 43.65
CA PRO A 271 20.28 -12.78 43.34
C PRO A 271 20.03 -11.82 42.18
N GLU A 272 20.89 -10.79 42.05
CA GLU A 272 20.84 -9.84 40.93
C GLU A 272 21.16 -10.49 39.60
N GLU A 273 22.01 -11.53 39.54
CA GLU A 273 22.34 -12.28 38.31
C GLU A 273 21.17 -13.14 37.84
N LEU A 274 20.34 -13.66 38.77
CA LEU A 274 19.10 -14.34 38.42
C LEU A 274 18.08 -13.41 37.76
N LEU A 275 17.93 -12.22 38.30
CA LEU A 275 17.06 -11.20 37.72
C LEU A 275 17.54 -10.76 36.32
N LEU A 276 18.86 -10.65 36.12
CA LEU A 276 19.46 -10.41 34.83
C LEU A 276 19.13 -11.51 33.84
N LEU A 277 19.34 -12.78 34.23
CA LEU A 277 19.10 -13.94 33.40
C LEU A 277 17.61 -13.98 32.95
N GLN A 278 16.70 -13.67 33.89
CA GLN A 278 15.27 -13.59 33.61
C GLN A 278 14.95 -12.48 32.61
N GLN A 279 15.55 -11.29 32.76
CA GLN A 279 15.31 -10.18 31.84
C GLN A 279 15.84 -10.48 30.43
N TYR A 280 17.05 -11.05 30.31
CA TYR A 280 17.58 -11.44 29.00
C TYR A 280 16.76 -12.56 28.36
N SER A 281 16.30 -13.53 29.15
CA SER A 281 15.40 -14.60 28.66
C SER A 281 14.09 -14.04 28.12
N SER A 282 13.48 -13.13 28.83
CA SER A 282 12.25 -12.45 28.37
C SER A 282 12.49 -11.65 27.08
N ARG A 283 13.60 -10.93 26.98
CA ARG A 283 13.96 -10.19 25.77
C ARG A 283 14.19 -11.10 24.56
N ALA A 284 14.91 -12.21 24.74
CA ALA A 284 15.17 -13.19 23.68
C ALA A 284 13.86 -13.82 23.17
N ILE A 285 12.96 -14.22 24.07
CA ILE A 285 11.66 -14.81 23.75
C ILE A 285 10.79 -13.79 22.99
N MET A 286 10.70 -12.55 23.47
CA MET A 286 9.92 -11.50 22.81
C MET A 286 10.48 -11.14 21.42
N SER A 287 11.80 -11.09 21.29
CA SER A 287 12.46 -10.82 20.00
C SER A 287 12.15 -11.91 18.97
N LEU A 288 12.14 -13.19 19.37
CA LEU A 288 11.77 -14.29 18.49
C LEU A 288 10.31 -14.15 17.99
N MET A 289 9.40 -13.72 18.85
CA MET A 289 8.02 -13.47 18.47
C MET A 289 7.91 -12.35 17.43
N PHE A 290 8.62 -11.23 17.62
CA PHE A 290 8.61 -10.14 16.64
C PHE A 290 9.21 -10.55 15.29
N ILE A 291 10.27 -11.36 15.29
CA ILE A 291 10.84 -11.95 14.07
C ILE A 291 9.77 -12.78 13.34
N THR A 292 8.99 -13.59 14.08
CA THR A 292 7.92 -14.39 13.50
C THR A 292 6.82 -13.54 12.85
N MET A 293 6.49 -12.37 13.42
CA MET A 293 5.51 -11.45 12.82
C MET A 293 5.94 -10.94 11.43
N ILE A 294 7.26 -10.79 11.19
CA ILE A 294 7.78 -10.41 9.87
C ILE A 294 7.35 -11.45 8.83
N PHE A 295 7.51 -12.73 9.12
CA PHE A 295 7.15 -13.82 8.20
C PHE A 295 5.64 -13.87 7.89
N ILE A 296 4.78 -13.46 8.83
CA ILE A 296 3.32 -13.39 8.60
C ILE A 296 2.95 -12.27 7.61
N MET A 297 3.74 -11.19 7.58
CA MET A 297 3.46 -10.05 6.70
C MET A 297 3.98 -10.25 5.27
N ILE A 298 5.04 -11.06 5.07
CA ILE A 298 5.66 -11.31 3.76
C ILE A 298 4.65 -11.70 2.67
N PRO A 299 3.74 -12.69 2.85
CA PRO A 299 2.83 -13.09 1.79
C PRO A 299 1.92 -11.96 1.29
N ARG A 300 1.44 -11.12 2.19
CA ARG A 300 0.59 -9.96 1.83
C ARG A 300 1.37 -8.92 1.05
N ALA A 301 2.56 -8.58 1.51
CA ALA A 301 3.44 -7.64 0.82
C ALA A 301 3.83 -8.16 -0.57
N ASN A 302 4.11 -9.46 -0.70
CA ASN A 302 4.45 -10.09 -1.98
C ASN A 302 3.28 -10.02 -3.00
N VAL A 303 2.04 -10.23 -2.57
CA VAL A 303 0.86 -10.07 -3.45
C VAL A 303 0.76 -8.65 -3.97
N SER A 304 0.87 -7.64 -3.10
CA SER A 304 0.83 -6.23 -3.53
C SER A 304 2.02 -5.85 -4.41
N ALA A 305 3.22 -6.37 -4.09
CA ALA A 305 4.41 -6.16 -4.91
C ALA A 305 4.24 -6.75 -6.32
N ASN A 306 3.76 -7.99 -6.44
CA ASN A 306 3.54 -8.63 -7.73
C ASN A 306 2.51 -7.87 -8.59
N ARG A 307 1.42 -7.39 -7.98
CA ARG A 307 0.42 -6.58 -8.69
C ARG A 307 0.97 -5.26 -9.22
N ILE A 308 1.87 -4.63 -8.46
CA ILE A 308 2.52 -3.40 -8.89
C ILE A 308 3.54 -3.69 -9.99
N MET A 309 4.35 -4.76 -9.83
CA MET A 309 5.32 -5.17 -10.85
C MET A 309 4.63 -5.53 -12.17
N GLU A 310 3.47 -6.19 -12.13
CA GLU A 310 2.66 -6.47 -13.32
C GLU A 310 2.33 -5.20 -14.13
N VAL A 311 2.06 -4.07 -13.45
CA VAL A 311 1.85 -2.78 -14.10
C VAL A 311 3.16 -2.20 -14.64
N LEU A 312 4.23 -2.25 -13.84
CA LEU A 312 5.52 -1.66 -14.22
C LEU A 312 6.22 -2.40 -15.36
N ASP A 313 6.11 -3.74 -15.37
CA ASP A 313 6.77 -4.62 -16.33
C ASP A 313 6.01 -4.71 -17.67
N LEU A 314 4.70 -4.40 -17.67
CA LEU A 314 3.92 -4.46 -18.90
C LEU A 314 4.37 -3.37 -19.87
N GLU A 315 4.88 -3.77 -21.01
CA GLU A 315 5.24 -2.83 -22.07
C GLU A 315 3.98 -2.41 -22.86
N PRO A 316 3.72 -1.09 -23.01
CA PRO A 316 2.63 -0.62 -23.87
C PRO A 316 2.77 -1.17 -25.28
N ARG A 317 1.67 -1.63 -25.86
CA ARG A 317 1.65 -2.16 -27.24
C ARG A 317 1.92 -1.06 -28.25
N ILE A 318 1.32 0.10 -28.02
CA ILE A 318 1.44 1.25 -28.90
C ILE A 318 2.61 2.08 -28.41
N LYS A 319 3.68 2.09 -29.21
CA LYS A 319 4.89 2.86 -28.95
C LYS A 319 5.14 3.84 -30.07
N GLU A 320 5.73 4.95 -29.72
CA GLU A 320 6.26 5.90 -30.70
C GLU A 320 7.46 5.30 -31.43
N GLU A 321 7.58 5.51 -32.74
CA GLU A 321 8.78 5.10 -33.48
C GLU A 321 10.03 5.82 -32.98
N SER A 322 11.21 5.24 -33.17
CA SER A 322 12.47 5.81 -32.75
C SER A 322 12.79 7.17 -33.40
N ASN A 323 12.26 7.40 -34.61
CA ASN A 323 12.40 8.66 -35.35
C ASN A 323 11.03 9.10 -35.86
N PRO A 324 10.16 9.61 -34.99
CA PRO A 324 8.79 9.97 -35.37
C PRO A 324 8.78 11.25 -36.21
N VAL A 325 7.84 11.28 -37.15
CA VAL A 325 7.59 12.46 -37.99
C VAL A 325 6.77 13.48 -37.18
N ASN A 326 7.24 14.73 -37.16
CA ASN A 326 6.48 15.83 -36.58
C ASN A 326 5.78 16.63 -37.69
N LEU A 327 4.47 16.75 -37.60
CA LEU A 327 3.66 17.62 -38.47
C LEU A 327 3.43 18.95 -37.77
N GLU A 328 3.63 20.03 -38.52
CA GLU A 328 3.26 21.36 -38.07
C GLU A 328 1.80 21.61 -38.36
N PHE A 329 1.03 22.00 -37.35
CA PHE A 329 -0.42 22.21 -37.42
C PHE A 329 -0.84 23.09 -38.61
N GLU A 330 -0.09 24.14 -38.88
CA GLU A 330 -0.36 25.12 -39.97
C GLU A 330 -0.24 24.53 -41.38
N LYS A 331 0.46 23.40 -41.55
CA LYS A 331 0.68 22.74 -42.83
C LYS A 331 -0.28 21.57 -43.09
N VAL A 332 -1.07 21.21 -42.08
CA VAL A 332 -1.99 20.06 -42.17
C VAL A 332 -3.29 20.43 -42.84
N ARG A 333 -3.71 19.65 -43.84
CA ARG A 333 -5.00 19.82 -44.53
C ARG A 333 -6.13 19.11 -43.78
N GLY A 334 -5.83 18.01 -43.10
CA GLY A 334 -6.78 17.20 -42.36
C GLY A 334 -7.48 16.12 -43.21
N GLU A 335 -6.84 15.65 -44.27
CA GLU A 335 -7.30 14.51 -45.04
C GLU A 335 -6.99 13.21 -44.29
N VAL A 336 -7.99 12.31 -44.13
CA VAL A 336 -7.81 11.00 -43.49
C VAL A 336 -8.11 9.90 -44.49
N VAL A 337 -7.19 8.98 -44.68
CA VAL A 337 -7.32 7.83 -45.59
C VAL A 337 -7.17 6.52 -44.85
N PHE A 338 -8.10 5.62 -45.07
CA PHE A 338 -8.02 4.23 -44.62
C PHE A 338 -7.73 3.36 -45.85
N ASN A 339 -6.66 2.56 -45.79
CA ASN A 339 -6.25 1.63 -46.84
C ASN A 339 -6.34 0.21 -46.33
N ASP A 340 -7.38 -0.53 -46.76
CA ASP A 340 -7.61 -1.92 -46.44
C ASP A 340 -7.48 -2.27 -44.94
N VAL A 341 -8.07 -1.42 -44.08
CA VAL A 341 -7.92 -1.50 -42.64
C VAL A 341 -8.78 -2.61 -42.05
N THR A 342 -8.12 -3.53 -41.36
CA THR A 342 -8.74 -4.58 -40.54
C THR A 342 -8.33 -4.36 -39.07
N PHE A 343 -9.29 -4.47 -38.16
CA PHE A 343 -9.02 -4.35 -36.71
C PHE A 343 -9.76 -5.39 -35.89
N LYS A 344 -9.02 -5.97 -34.93
CA LYS A 344 -9.47 -6.96 -33.97
C LYS A 344 -9.04 -6.57 -32.57
N TYR A 345 -9.99 -6.51 -31.60
CA TYR A 345 -9.65 -6.34 -30.18
C TYR A 345 -8.89 -7.55 -29.63
N MET A 346 -8.08 -7.36 -28.60
CA MET A 346 -7.17 -8.38 -28.06
C MET A 346 -7.89 -9.67 -27.65
N ASP A 347 -9.06 -9.55 -27.00
CA ASP A 347 -9.85 -10.67 -26.48
C ASP A 347 -10.99 -11.10 -27.41
N ALA A 348 -11.07 -10.56 -28.65
CA ALA A 348 -12.11 -10.92 -29.59
C ALA A 348 -11.67 -12.13 -30.44
N ASP A 349 -12.59 -13.03 -30.79
CA ASP A 349 -12.32 -14.12 -31.71
C ASP A 349 -12.28 -13.64 -33.15
N GLU A 350 -13.10 -12.63 -33.51
CA GLU A 350 -13.22 -12.09 -34.85
C GLU A 350 -12.88 -10.59 -34.94
N ALA A 351 -12.44 -10.15 -36.12
CA ALA A 351 -12.21 -8.76 -36.42
C ALA A 351 -13.55 -7.98 -36.47
N VAL A 352 -13.58 -6.82 -35.76
CA VAL A 352 -14.73 -5.92 -35.72
C VAL A 352 -14.82 -5.08 -36.99
N ILE A 353 -13.69 -4.74 -37.57
CA ILE A 353 -13.55 -4.01 -38.83
C ILE A 353 -12.77 -4.88 -39.78
N LYS A 354 -13.26 -5.12 -41.00
CA LYS A 354 -12.63 -5.96 -42.02
C LYS A 354 -12.53 -5.21 -43.35
N ASN A 355 -11.31 -5.05 -43.86
CA ASN A 355 -11.00 -4.51 -45.21
C ASN A 355 -11.69 -3.18 -45.52
N ILE A 356 -11.63 -2.22 -44.59
CA ILE A 356 -12.26 -0.90 -44.76
C ILE A 356 -11.32 0.04 -45.49
N SER A 357 -11.77 0.57 -46.62
CA SER A 357 -11.06 1.60 -47.39
C SER A 357 -11.98 2.77 -47.69
N PHE A 358 -11.58 3.95 -47.29
CA PHE A 358 -12.27 5.21 -47.61
C PHE A 358 -11.33 6.40 -47.46
N LYS A 359 -11.78 7.53 -47.99
CA LYS A 359 -11.09 8.82 -47.89
C LYS A 359 -12.04 9.88 -47.32
N ALA A 360 -11.66 10.46 -46.20
CA ALA A 360 -12.29 11.65 -45.63
C ALA A 360 -11.56 12.89 -46.11
N GLU A 361 -12.19 13.67 -46.97
CA GLU A 361 -11.53 14.82 -47.62
C GLU A 361 -11.41 16.02 -46.66
N ALA A 362 -10.31 16.72 -46.79
CA ALA A 362 -10.05 17.95 -46.04
C ALA A 362 -11.20 18.98 -46.14
N GLY A 363 -11.58 19.58 -45.02
CA GLY A 363 -12.64 20.61 -44.97
C GLY A 363 -14.05 20.10 -45.18
N LYS A 364 -14.26 18.78 -45.33
CA LYS A 364 -15.57 18.17 -45.45
C LYS A 364 -15.98 17.39 -44.22
N THR A 365 -17.28 17.20 -44.04
CA THR A 365 -17.81 16.32 -42.99
C THR A 365 -18.06 14.92 -43.54
N THR A 366 -17.43 13.89 -42.93
CA THR A 366 -17.68 12.49 -43.24
C THR A 366 -18.49 11.86 -42.11
N ALA A 367 -19.62 11.23 -42.42
CA ALA A 367 -20.49 10.58 -41.44
C ALA A 367 -20.51 9.06 -41.64
N PHE A 368 -20.35 8.31 -40.53
CA PHE A 368 -20.47 6.85 -40.49
C PHE A 368 -21.86 6.47 -39.94
N ILE A 369 -22.66 5.79 -40.72
CA ILE A 369 -24.00 5.36 -40.36
C ILE A 369 -24.05 3.83 -40.35
N GLY A 370 -24.76 3.26 -39.38
CA GLY A 370 -24.94 1.81 -39.29
C GLY A 370 -25.60 1.42 -37.96
N SER A 371 -25.91 0.12 -37.82
CA SER A 371 -26.51 -0.47 -36.61
C SER A 371 -25.58 -0.40 -35.40
N THR A 372 -26.16 -0.59 -34.21
CA THR A 372 -25.34 -0.77 -33.00
C THR A 372 -24.44 -2.00 -33.15
N GLY A 373 -23.17 -1.90 -32.78
CA GLY A 373 -22.19 -2.98 -32.93
C GLY A 373 -21.50 -3.05 -34.30
N SER A 374 -21.81 -2.17 -35.27
CA SER A 374 -21.17 -2.19 -36.61
C SER A 374 -19.73 -1.63 -36.64
N GLY A 375 -19.12 -1.33 -35.52
CA GLY A 375 -17.71 -0.88 -35.47
C GLY A 375 -17.49 0.64 -35.65
N LYS A 376 -18.55 1.49 -35.68
CA LYS A 376 -18.41 2.95 -35.89
C LYS A 376 -17.49 3.64 -34.88
N SER A 377 -17.69 3.36 -33.59
CA SER A 377 -16.85 3.93 -32.52
C SER A 377 -15.41 3.40 -32.59
N THR A 378 -15.25 2.12 -32.94
CA THR A 378 -13.94 1.51 -33.15
C THR A 378 -13.17 2.20 -34.28
N LEU A 379 -13.84 2.45 -35.41
CA LEU A 379 -13.24 3.14 -36.55
C LEU A 379 -12.76 4.56 -36.20
N ILE A 380 -13.56 5.31 -35.43
CA ILE A 380 -13.19 6.65 -34.96
C ILE A 380 -12.02 6.58 -33.98
N ASN A 381 -11.95 5.56 -33.11
CA ASN A 381 -10.88 5.39 -32.13
C ASN A 381 -9.53 4.98 -32.75
N LEU A 382 -9.52 4.45 -33.99
CA LEU A 382 -8.32 4.16 -34.73
C LEU A 382 -7.62 5.41 -35.26
N ILE A 383 -8.34 6.49 -35.55
CA ILE A 383 -7.77 7.74 -36.09
C ILE A 383 -6.79 8.40 -35.10
N PRO A 384 -7.12 8.59 -33.80
CA PRO A 384 -6.17 9.10 -32.83
C PRO A 384 -5.16 8.03 -32.34
N ARG A 385 -5.15 6.86 -32.98
CA ARG A 385 -4.25 5.77 -32.63
C ARG A 385 -4.42 5.29 -31.18
N PHE A 386 -5.66 5.25 -30.70
CA PHE A 386 -5.95 4.61 -29.39
C PHE A 386 -5.79 3.10 -29.47
N TYR A 387 -5.88 2.55 -30.67
CA TYR A 387 -5.56 1.20 -31.06
C TYR A 387 -4.80 1.25 -32.37
N ASP A 388 -3.88 0.30 -32.60
CA ASP A 388 -3.25 0.11 -33.91
C ASP A 388 -4.08 -0.82 -34.78
N ALA A 389 -4.16 -0.56 -36.09
CA ALA A 389 -4.78 -1.46 -37.04
C ALA A 389 -4.08 -2.83 -37.02
N THR A 390 -4.87 -3.92 -37.15
CA THR A 390 -4.30 -5.26 -37.23
C THR A 390 -3.68 -5.50 -38.60
N GLU A 391 -4.33 -5.00 -39.64
CA GLU A 391 -3.86 -5.04 -41.06
C GLU A 391 -4.26 -3.75 -41.75
N GLY A 392 -3.55 -3.38 -42.82
CA GLY A 392 -3.75 -2.15 -43.55
C GLY A 392 -3.07 -0.96 -42.87
N GLU A 393 -3.39 0.25 -43.33
CA GLU A 393 -2.81 1.48 -42.80
C GLU A 393 -3.79 2.64 -42.79
N ILE A 394 -3.60 3.56 -41.84
CA ILE A 394 -4.35 4.81 -41.71
C ILE A 394 -3.38 5.96 -41.90
N LEU A 395 -3.75 6.90 -42.78
CA LEU A 395 -2.90 8.05 -43.10
C LEU A 395 -3.62 9.35 -42.75
N ILE A 396 -2.85 10.31 -42.28
CA ILE A 396 -3.24 11.72 -42.21
C ILE A 396 -2.33 12.50 -43.17
N ASP A 397 -2.92 13.18 -44.15
CA ASP A 397 -2.20 13.90 -45.21
C ASP A 397 -1.09 13.07 -45.87
N ASN A 398 -1.37 11.83 -46.24
CA ASN A 398 -0.47 10.83 -46.82
C ASN A 398 0.65 10.32 -45.90
N ILE A 399 0.63 10.63 -44.61
CA ILE A 399 1.61 10.12 -43.63
C ILE A 399 0.92 9.07 -42.75
N PRO A 400 1.46 7.86 -42.63
CA PRO A 400 0.92 6.83 -41.74
C PRO A 400 0.93 7.31 -40.28
N ILE A 401 -0.21 7.13 -39.56
CA ILE A 401 -0.37 7.61 -38.18
C ILE A 401 0.62 6.95 -37.21
N ASN A 402 1.08 5.74 -37.49
CA ASN A 402 2.08 5.03 -36.69
C ASN A 402 3.49 5.65 -36.79
N LYS A 403 3.77 6.45 -37.83
CA LYS A 403 5.03 7.19 -37.99
C LYS A 403 5.00 8.57 -37.38
N LEU A 404 3.82 9.08 -37.03
CA LEU A 404 3.67 10.39 -36.38
C LEU A 404 4.08 10.32 -34.90
N SER A 405 4.67 11.40 -34.38
CA SER A 405 4.84 11.53 -32.94
C SER A 405 3.47 11.68 -32.26
N PHE A 406 3.31 11.10 -31.08
CA PHE A 406 2.05 11.24 -30.33
C PHE A 406 1.67 12.69 -30.09
N ASN A 407 2.67 13.52 -29.77
CA ASN A 407 2.45 14.95 -29.57
C ASN A 407 1.90 15.62 -30.84
N SER A 408 2.47 15.29 -31.99
CA SER A 408 1.99 15.81 -33.29
C SER A 408 0.59 15.29 -33.59
N LEU A 409 0.36 13.98 -33.54
CA LEU A 409 -0.94 13.34 -33.80
C LEU A 409 -2.05 13.92 -32.91
N TYR A 410 -1.81 13.94 -31.61
CA TYR A 410 -2.82 14.45 -30.68
C TYR A 410 -3.03 15.98 -30.82
N SER A 411 -2.04 16.76 -31.21
CA SER A 411 -2.24 18.18 -31.43
C SER A 411 -3.19 18.48 -32.60
N LEU A 412 -3.26 17.59 -33.58
CA LEU A 412 -4.10 17.73 -34.78
C LEU A 412 -5.57 17.36 -34.55
N ILE A 413 -5.88 16.55 -33.55
CA ILE A 413 -7.20 15.91 -33.39
C ILE A 413 -7.96 16.50 -32.20
N GLY A 414 -9.10 17.10 -32.44
CA GLY A 414 -10.12 17.41 -31.43
C GLY A 414 -11.03 16.19 -31.26
N TYR A 415 -10.94 15.50 -30.10
CA TYR A 415 -11.72 14.28 -29.84
C TYR A 415 -12.90 14.54 -28.90
N VAL A 416 -14.11 14.16 -29.33
CA VAL A 416 -15.34 14.22 -28.52
C VAL A 416 -15.85 12.80 -28.31
N PRO A 417 -15.75 12.23 -27.08
CA PRO A 417 -16.25 10.89 -26.80
C PRO A 417 -17.77 10.84 -26.80
N GLN A 418 -18.34 9.66 -27.06
CA GLN A 418 -19.80 9.44 -27.04
C GLN A 418 -20.41 9.83 -25.68
N GLN A 419 -19.76 9.52 -24.58
CA GLN A 419 -20.11 9.99 -23.24
C GLN A 419 -19.15 11.10 -22.84
N GLY A 420 -19.66 12.31 -22.69
CA GLY A 420 -18.85 13.43 -22.22
C GLY A 420 -18.31 13.19 -20.81
N ILE A 421 -17.00 13.18 -20.69
CA ILE A 421 -16.29 13.04 -19.39
C ILE A 421 -15.83 14.42 -18.96
N LEU A 422 -16.25 14.83 -17.75
CA LEU A 422 -15.80 16.06 -17.12
C LEU A 422 -14.99 15.76 -15.87
N PHE A 423 -14.01 16.60 -15.63
CA PHE A 423 -13.15 16.55 -14.45
C PHE A 423 -13.67 17.50 -13.37
N SER A 424 -13.40 17.17 -12.12
CA SER A 424 -13.66 18.09 -11.01
C SER A 424 -12.85 19.38 -11.17
N GLY A 425 -13.47 20.52 -10.95
CA GLY A 425 -12.91 21.85 -11.17
C GLY A 425 -13.94 22.79 -11.73
N THR A 426 -13.56 23.89 -12.32
CA THR A 426 -14.51 24.84 -12.92
C THR A 426 -14.92 24.46 -14.35
N ILE A 427 -15.97 25.05 -14.86
CA ILE A 427 -16.35 24.95 -16.29
C ILE A 427 -15.19 25.44 -17.15
N ARG A 428 -14.56 26.56 -16.78
CA ARG A 428 -13.37 27.12 -17.42
C ARG A 428 -12.25 26.09 -17.52
N ASP A 429 -11.89 25.44 -16.39
CA ASP A 429 -10.85 24.42 -16.37
C ASP A 429 -11.16 23.23 -17.26
N ASN A 430 -12.42 22.85 -17.32
CA ASN A 430 -12.89 21.76 -18.18
C ASN A 430 -12.81 22.09 -19.68
N ILE A 431 -13.05 23.34 -20.08
CA ILE A 431 -12.93 23.77 -21.48
C ILE A 431 -11.44 23.98 -21.86
N ALA A 432 -10.67 24.66 -21.00
CA ALA A 432 -9.26 24.93 -21.23
C ALA A 432 -8.40 23.65 -21.19
N PHE A 433 -8.73 22.71 -20.32
CA PHE A 433 -8.11 21.41 -20.13
C PHE A 433 -6.58 21.41 -20.16
N GLY A 434 -5.99 22.20 -19.27
CA GLY A 434 -4.52 22.29 -19.11
C GLY A 434 -3.82 23.25 -20.07
N LYS A 435 -4.55 23.93 -20.97
CA LYS A 435 -4.00 24.98 -21.81
C LYS A 435 -4.20 26.36 -21.19
N ASN A 436 -3.26 27.26 -21.44
CA ASN A 436 -3.39 28.68 -21.10
C ASN A 436 -4.25 29.42 -22.15
N SER A 437 -5.52 29.00 -22.27
CA SER A 437 -6.47 29.65 -23.18
C SER A 437 -6.95 30.97 -22.58
N ASN A 438 -7.06 32.02 -23.38
CA ASN A 438 -7.63 33.27 -22.92
C ASN A 438 -9.15 33.15 -22.78
N VAL A 439 -9.76 34.05 -22.03
CA VAL A 439 -11.21 34.03 -21.71
C VAL A 439 -12.03 34.07 -22.99
N GLU A 440 -11.64 34.89 -23.94
CA GLU A 440 -12.35 35.09 -25.21
C GLU A 440 -12.39 33.79 -26.04
N THR A 441 -11.29 33.03 -26.10
CA THR A 441 -11.22 31.74 -26.81
C THR A 441 -12.16 30.70 -26.15
N ILE A 442 -12.17 30.65 -24.79
CA ILE A 442 -13.04 29.75 -24.02
C ILE A 442 -14.53 30.08 -24.28
N GLU A 443 -14.90 31.36 -24.23
CA GLU A 443 -16.27 31.81 -24.48
C GLU A 443 -16.73 31.53 -25.91
N LYS A 444 -15.87 31.78 -26.90
CA LYS A 444 -16.11 31.45 -28.30
C LYS A 444 -16.30 29.95 -28.52
N SER A 445 -15.49 29.13 -27.90
CA SER A 445 -15.60 27.67 -27.97
C SER A 445 -16.88 27.17 -27.34
N ALA A 446 -17.29 27.76 -26.22
CA ALA A 446 -18.56 27.45 -25.56
C ALA A 446 -19.80 27.91 -26.43
N GLU A 447 -19.67 29.03 -27.12
CA GLU A 447 -20.72 29.54 -28.01
C GLU A 447 -20.89 28.63 -29.23
N ILE A 448 -19.79 28.22 -29.89
CA ILE A 448 -19.82 27.27 -31.03
C ILE A 448 -20.44 25.92 -30.57
N ALA A 449 -20.10 25.47 -29.39
CA ALA A 449 -20.66 24.23 -28.80
C ALA A 449 -22.11 24.38 -28.29
N GLN A 450 -22.75 25.53 -28.49
CA GLN A 450 -24.09 25.85 -27.98
C GLN A 450 -24.20 25.69 -26.45
N GLY A 451 -23.07 25.97 -25.75
CA GLY A 451 -22.97 25.85 -24.31
C GLY A 451 -23.13 27.14 -23.53
N LYS A 452 -23.01 28.30 -24.19
CA LYS A 452 -22.97 29.63 -23.56
C LYS A 452 -24.21 29.91 -22.71
N GLU A 453 -25.40 29.67 -23.23
CA GLU A 453 -26.68 29.99 -22.58
C GLU A 453 -26.80 29.28 -21.22
N PHE A 454 -26.53 27.96 -21.16
CA PHE A 454 -26.63 27.24 -19.87
C PHE A 454 -25.49 27.60 -18.92
N ILE A 455 -24.29 27.92 -19.43
CA ILE A 455 -23.15 28.35 -18.58
C ILE A 455 -23.51 29.69 -17.91
N GLU A 456 -24.05 30.63 -18.66
CA GLU A 456 -24.48 31.94 -18.12
C GLU A 456 -25.67 31.86 -17.15
N SER A 457 -26.41 30.75 -17.16
CA SER A 457 -27.49 30.51 -16.19
C SER A 457 -26.99 30.08 -14.80
N PHE A 458 -25.72 29.67 -14.66
CA PHE A 458 -25.12 29.43 -13.37
C PHE A 458 -24.72 30.72 -12.67
N ASN A 459 -24.76 30.75 -11.33
CA ASN A 459 -24.42 31.94 -10.54
C ASN A 459 -23.02 32.45 -10.83
N ASP A 460 -22.04 31.51 -10.88
CA ASP A 460 -20.63 31.81 -11.10
C ASP A 460 -20.18 31.59 -12.56
N LYS A 461 -21.15 31.42 -13.50
CA LYS A 461 -20.88 31.24 -14.92
C LYS A 461 -19.77 30.24 -15.22
N TYR A 462 -18.69 30.68 -15.89
CA TYR A 462 -17.54 29.83 -16.24
C TYR A 462 -16.72 29.36 -15.03
N ASP A 463 -16.85 30.02 -13.88
CA ASP A 463 -16.14 29.64 -12.65
C ASP A 463 -16.98 28.70 -11.77
N SER A 464 -18.17 28.30 -12.24
CA SER A 464 -19.03 27.32 -11.59
C SER A 464 -18.37 25.95 -11.51
N ASN A 465 -18.46 25.32 -10.32
CA ASN A 465 -17.83 24.03 -10.06
C ASN A 465 -18.55 22.87 -10.74
N ILE A 466 -17.78 22.00 -11.36
CA ILE A 466 -18.16 20.69 -11.88
C ILE A 466 -17.74 19.62 -10.87
N SER A 467 -18.70 18.80 -10.46
CA SER A 467 -18.44 17.64 -9.60
C SER A 467 -17.69 16.55 -10.37
N GLN A 468 -17.06 15.63 -9.65
CA GLN A 468 -16.40 14.47 -10.25
C GLN A 468 -17.34 13.71 -11.20
N GLY A 469 -16.89 13.53 -12.45
CA GLY A 469 -17.69 12.91 -13.51
C GLY A 469 -18.85 13.74 -14.02
N GLY A 470 -18.97 15.03 -13.64
CA GLY A 470 -20.02 15.93 -14.09
C GLY A 470 -21.43 15.53 -13.62
N THR A 471 -21.54 14.99 -12.40
CA THR A 471 -22.82 14.51 -11.84
C THR A 471 -23.83 15.64 -11.57
N ASN A 472 -23.36 16.87 -11.45
CA ASN A 472 -24.17 18.06 -11.21
C ASN A 472 -24.63 18.77 -12.51
N VAL A 473 -24.34 18.22 -13.69
CA VAL A 473 -24.76 18.71 -14.98
C VAL A 473 -25.50 17.63 -15.78
N SER A 474 -26.43 18.03 -16.64
CA SER A 474 -27.19 17.09 -17.47
C SER A 474 -26.29 16.40 -18.52
N GLY A 475 -26.75 15.26 -19.09
CA GLY A 475 -26.03 14.58 -20.17
C GLY A 475 -25.73 15.47 -21.37
N GLY A 476 -26.71 16.27 -21.81
CA GLY A 476 -26.52 17.20 -22.90
C GLY A 476 -25.56 18.36 -22.58
N GLN A 477 -25.55 18.86 -21.33
CA GLN A 477 -24.59 19.86 -20.89
C GLN A 477 -23.16 19.28 -20.86
N ARG A 478 -22.98 18.04 -20.34
CA ARG A 478 -21.68 17.36 -20.39
C ARG A 478 -21.17 17.23 -21.83
N GLN A 479 -22.02 16.83 -22.75
CA GLN A 479 -21.65 16.69 -24.15
C GLN A 479 -21.22 18.01 -24.77
N ARG A 480 -21.97 19.09 -24.55
CA ARG A 480 -21.63 20.44 -25.04
C ARG A 480 -20.33 20.96 -24.47
N LEU A 481 -20.04 20.72 -23.16
CA LEU A 481 -18.74 21.09 -22.59
C LEU A 481 -17.60 20.26 -23.18
N SER A 482 -17.82 18.98 -23.49
CA SER A 482 -16.82 18.14 -24.17
C SER A 482 -16.56 18.61 -25.61
N ILE A 483 -17.59 19.09 -26.31
CA ILE A 483 -17.46 19.71 -27.63
C ILE A 483 -16.68 21.02 -27.52
N ALA A 484 -17.02 21.89 -26.56
CA ALA A 484 -16.30 23.14 -26.32
C ALA A 484 -14.79 22.89 -26.03
N ARG A 485 -14.47 21.87 -25.24
CA ARG A 485 -13.08 21.43 -24.98
C ARG A 485 -12.34 21.06 -26.25
N ALA A 486 -12.99 20.29 -27.14
CA ALA A 486 -12.39 19.87 -28.41
C ALA A 486 -12.17 21.05 -29.38
N ILE A 487 -13.04 22.05 -29.35
CA ILE A 487 -12.94 23.26 -30.18
C ILE A 487 -11.86 24.20 -29.63
N ASN A 488 -11.71 24.29 -28.30
CA ASN A 488 -10.70 25.13 -27.64
C ASN A 488 -9.27 24.58 -27.80
N LYS A 489 -9.14 23.38 -28.31
CA LYS A 489 -7.86 22.73 -28.53
C LYS A 489 -7.07 23.39 -29.68
#